data_08409fa589db35825b3c76a0849b7457
#
_entry.id   08409fa589db35825b3c76a0849b7457
#
_cell.length_a   1.000
_cell.length_b   1.000
_cell.length_c   1.000
_cell.angle_alpha   90.00
_cell.angle_beta   90.00
_cell.angle_gamma   90.00
#
_symmetry.space_group_name_H-M   'P 1'
#
loop_
_entity.id
_entity.type
_entity.pdbx_description
1 polymer ?
#
loop_
_entity_poly.entity_id
_entity_poly.type
_entity_poly.pdbx_seq_one_letter_code
_entity_poly.pdbx_strand_id
1 'polypeptide(L)'
;MGFLTGKKLLITGVLSNRSIAYGIAKACHAQGAELAFSYVGERFKDRITEFAADFGSKLVFDCDVADDAQIEKLFTDLSAHWPKFDGFVHAIGFAPREAIAGDFLDGLSREAFRIAHDISAYSFPAMAKAALPYLNDKSSVLTLSYLGALRTVPNYNTMGLAKASLEASVRYLAESLGSQNRGMRANGISAGPIKTLAASGIKGFGKILSVVAENSPIRRNVTIDDVGNVAAFLLSDLAAGVSAEITYVDGGFSQVVGGIAEPAVAG
;
A
#
# COMPACT_ATOMS: atom_id res chain seq x y z
N MET A 1 3.36 -20.39 17.12
CA MET A 1 2.14 -20.04 16.38
C MET A 1 2.22 -18.54 16.12
N GLY A 2 2.11 -18.11 14.86
CA GLY A 2 2.21 -16.69 14.51
C GLY A 2 0.94 -15.91 14.91
N PHE A 3 1.06 -14.61 15.08
CA PHE A 3 -0.05 -13.76 15.53
C PHE A 3 -1.12 -13.47 14.45
N LEU A 4 -0.90 -13.95 13.21
CA LEU A 4 -1.90 -13.95 12.13
C LEU A 4 -2.43 -15.36 11.80
N THR A 5 -2.15 -16.36 12.64
CA THR A 5 -2.62 -17.73 12.40
C THR A 5 -4.14 -17.76 12.26
N GLY A 6 -4.63 -18.34 11.16
CA GLY A 6 -6.04 -18.44 10.82
C GLY A 6 -6.64 -17.20 10.16
N LYS A 7 -5.89 -16.10 10.02
CA LYS A 7 -6.33 -14.92 9.27
C LYS A 7 -6.21 -15.16 7.77
N LYS A 8 -7.20 -14.71 7.01
CA LYS A 8 -7.30 -14.75 5.55
C LYS A 8 -7.17 -13.35 4.98
N LEU A 9 -6.13 -13.08 4.19
CA LEU A 9 -5.80 -11.75 3.73
C LEU A 9 -5.63 -11.70 2.19
N LEU A 10 -6.30 -10.76 1.54
CA LEU A 10 -6.09 -10.46 0.12
C LEU A 10 -4.96 -9.42 -0.02
N ILE A 11 -3.95 -9.73 -0.82
CA ILE A 11 -2.82 -8.84 -1.11
C ILE A 11 -2.93 -8.36 -2.56
N THR A 12 -3.00 -7.05 -2.78
CA THR A 12 -3.00 -6.46 -4.12
C THR A 12 -1.68 -5.75 -4.42
N GLY A 13 -1.39 -5.47 -5.69
CA GLY A 13 -0.24 -4.66 -6.11
C GLY A 13 1.12 -5.37 -6.08
N VAL A 14 1.16 -6.70 -6.03
CA VAL A 14 2.39 -7.46 -6.23
C VAL A 14 2.76 -7.43 -7.72
N LEU A 15 3.90 -6.84 -8.07
CA LEU A 15 4.43 -6.79 -9.44
C LEU A 15 5.78 -7.51 -9.57
N SER A 16 6.50 -7.66 -8.46
CA SER A 16 7.79 -8.35 -8.37
C SER A 16 8.08 -8.71 -6.91
N ASN A 17 9.10 -9.55 -6.69
CA ASN A 17 9.63 -9.87 -5.36
C ASN A 17 10.30 -8.66 -4.65
N ARG A 18 10.40 -7.51 -5.32
CA ARG A 18 10.84 -6.22 -4.74
C ARG A 18 9.68 -5.26 -4.43
N SER A 19 8.44 -5.66 -4.72
CA SER A 19 7.26 -4.85 -4.37
C SER A 19 7.08 -4.81 -2.86
N ILE A 20 6.63 -3.68 -2.32
CA ILE A 20 6.26 -3.57 -0.90
C ILE A 20 5.18 -4.61 -0.57
N ALA A 21 4.21 -4.80 -1.46
CA ALA A 21 3.18 -5.83 -1.32
C ALA A 21 3.74 -7.26 -1.15
N TYR A 22 4.85 -7.59 -1.82
CA TYR A 22 5.52 -8.87 -1.63
C TYR A 22 6.15 -9.00 -0.23
N GLY A 23 6.78 -7.93 0.27
CA GLY A 23 7.30 -7.87 1.64
C GLY A 23 6.18 -8.03 2.69
N ILE A 24 5.02 -7.42 2.44
CA ILE A 24 3.82 -7.57 3.29
C ILE A 24 3.32 -9.02 3.25
N ALA A 25 3.18 -9.61 2.06
CA ALA A 25 2.79 -11.02 1.92
C ALA A 25 3.73 -11.94 2.69
N LYS A 26 5.05 -11.76 2.55
CA LYS A 26 6.08 -12.51 3.25
C LYS A 26 5.93 -12.42 4.78
N ALA A 27 5.75 -11.21 5.31
CA ALA A 27 5.59 -11.00 6.75
C ALA A 27 4.28 -11.61 7.27
N CYS A 28 3.16 -11.42 6.56
CA CYS A 28 1.87 -12.00 6.95
C CYS A 28 1.90 -13.53 6.91
N HIS A 29 2.47 -14.12 5.86
CA HIS A 29 2.62 -15.57 5.73
C HIS A 29 3.49 -16.16 6.85
N ALA A 30 4.62 -15.51 7.15
CA ALA A 30 5.51 -15.93 8.26
C ALA A 30 4.82 -15.90 9.63
N GLN A 31 3.76 -15.07 9.79
CA GLN A 31 2.92 -15.02 10.99
C GLN A 31 1.68 -15.93 10.90
N GLY A 32 1.58 -16.77 9.87
CA GLY A 32 0.57 -17.82 9.74
C GLY A 32 -0.72 -17.42 9.04
N ALA A 33 -0.75 -16.29 8.33
CA ALA A 33 -1.88 -15.92 7.50
C ALA A 33 -1.98 -16.79 6.23
N GLU A 34 -3.22 -17.10 5.82
CA GLU A 34 -3.55 -17.57 4.48
C GLU A 34 -3.68 -16.36 3.55
N LEU A 35 -3.10 -16.45 2.34
CA LEU A 35 -3.05 -15.33 1.42
C LEU A 35 -3.79 -15.61 0.11
N ALA A 36 -4.44 -14.57 -0.43
CA ALA A 36 -4.91 -14.51 -1.81
C ALA A 36 -4.30 -13.27 -2.47
N PHE A 37 -4.25 -13.25 -3.80
CA PHE A 37 -3.60 -12.19 -4.57
C PHE A 37 -4.48 -11.68 -5.69
N SER A 38 -4.28 -10.41 -6.09
CA SER A 38 -4.83 -9.89 -7.33
C SER A 38 -3.74 -9.41 -8.28
N TYR A 39 -4.04 -9.44 -9.57
CA TYR A 39 -3.21 -8.91 -10.65
C TYR A 39 -4.07 -8.08 -11.61
N VAL A 40 -3.46 -7.34 -12.51
CA VAL A 40 -4.15 -6.55 -13.54
C VAL A 40 -3.73 -6.99 -14.93
N GLY A 41 -4.68 -7.61 -15.64
CA GLY A 41 -4.51 -8.07 -17.02
C GLY A 41 -3.67 -9.34 -17.17
N GLU A 42 -4.01 -10.15 -18.14
CA GLU A 42 -3.52 -11.53 -18.36
C GLU A 42 -1.99 -11.64 -18.38
N ARG A 43 -1.29 -10.59 -18.86
CA ARG A 43 0.19 -10.56 -18.93
C ARG A 43 0.91 -10.73 -17.59
N PHE A 44 0.22 -10.47 -16.46
CA PHE A 44 0.80 -10.60 -15.13
C PHE A 44 0.39 -11.88 -14.41
N LYS A 45 -0.58 -12.60 -14.93
CA LYS A 45 -1.18 -13.78 -14.29
C LYS A 45 -0.15 -14.82 -13.87
N ASP A 46 0.66 -15.30 -14.82
CA ASP A 46 1.64 -16.36 -14.56
C ASP A 46 2.63 -15.94 -13.48
N ARG A 47 3.16 -14.72 -13.59
CA ARG A 47 4.10 -14.18 -12.61
C ARG A 47 3.48 -14.08 -11.20
N ILE A 48 2.23 -13.61 -11.09
CA ILE A 48 1.58 -13.49 -9.77
C ILE A 48 1.20 -14.85 -9.23
N THR A 49 0.87 -15.81 -10.10
CA THR A 49 0.64 -17.20 -9.72
C THR A 49 1.93 -17.85 -9.15
N GLU A 50 3.09 -17.60 -9.76
CA GLU A 50 4.39 -18.03 -9.21
C GLU A 50 4.64 -17.43 -7.83
N PHE A 51 4.44 -16.11 -7.66
CA PHE A 51 4.62 -15.48 -6.36
C PHE A 51 3.60 -15.96 -5.31
N ALA A 52 2.36 -16.25 -5.70
CA ALA A 52 1.38 -16.82 -4.79
C ALA A 52 1.81 -18.21 -4.30
N ALA A 53 2.43 -19.00 -5.17
CA ALA A 53 2.96 -20.32 -4.82
C ALA A 53 4.10 -20.26 -3.78
N ASP A 54 4.92 -19.18 -3.74
CA ASP A 54 5.92 -18.96 -2.69
C ASP A 54 5.28 -18.95 -1.28
N PHE A 55 4.00 -18.61 -1.20
CA PHE A 55 3.20 -18.55 0.03
C PHE A 55 2.18 -19.68 0.15
N GLY A 56 2.32 -20.73 -0.66
CA GLY A 56 1.39 -21.86 -0.67
C GLY A 56 -0.02 -21.56 -1.16
N SER A 57 -0.23 -20.39 -1.78
CA SER A 57 -1.54 -19.98 -2.29
C SER A 57 -1.73 -20.33 -3.76
N LYS A 58 -2.99 -20.68 -4.10
CA LYS A 58 -3.47 -20.83 -5.48
C LYS A 58 -4.56 -19.80 -5.82
N LEU A 59 -4.86 -18.88 -4.89
CA LEU A 59 -5.93 -17.90 -5.02
C LEU A 59 -5.39 -16.64 -5.66
N VAL A 60 -5.59 -16.51 -6.96
CA VAL A 60 -5.07 -15.40 -7.78
C VAL A 60 -6.18 -14.92 -8.71
N PHE A 61 -6.55 -13.64 -8.63
CA PHE A 61 -7.71 -13.07 -9.30
C PHE A 61 -7.33 -11.88 -10.18
N ASP A 62 -7.92 -11.78 -11.37
CA ASP A 62 -7.79 -10.58 -12.20
C ASP A 62 -8.66 -9.44 -11.65
N CYS A 63 -8.10 -8.23 -11.59
CA CYS A 63 -8.83 -7.05 -11.17
C CYS A 63 -8.11 -5.78 -11.62
N ASP A 64 -8.68 -5.06 -12.57
CA ASP A 64 -8.35 -3.67 -12.81
C ASP A 64 -9.22 -2.78 -11.92
N VAL A 65 -8.60 -2.07 -10.99
CA VAL A 65 -9.30 -1.20 -10.05
C VAL A 65 -9.84 0.10 -10.69
N ALA A 66 -9.59 0.33 -11.96
CA ALA A 66 -10.23 1.37 -12.75
C ALA A 66 -11.66 0.98 -13.22
N ASP A 67 -12.10 -0.25 -12.90
CA ASP A 67 -13.41 -0.78 -13.27
C ASP A 67 -14.12 -1.35 -12.04
N ASP A 68 -15.18 -0.68 -11.60
CA ASP A 68 -15.97 -1.09 -10.42
C ASP A 68 -16.56 -2.50 -10.56
N ALA A 69 -16.92 -2.93 -11.78
CA ALA A 69 -17.44 -4.28 -12.02
C ALA A 69 -16.36 -5.36 -11.78
N GLN A 70 -15.10 -5.06 -12.09
CA GLN A 70 -13.98 -5.97 -11.79
C GLN A 70 -13.67 -5.98 -10.30
N ILE A 71 -13.80 -4.85 -9.59
CA ILE A 71 -13.68 -4.80 -8.13
C ILE A 71 -14.75 -5.69 -7.48
N GLU A 72 -16.02 -5.56 -7.88
CA GLU A 72 -17.12 -6.38 -7.35
C GLU A 72 -16.90 -7.87 -7.67
N LYS A 73 -16.48 -8.18 -8.90
CA LYS A 73 -16.19 -9.55 -9.34
C LYS A 73 -15.06 -10.17 -8.51
N LEU A 74 -13.98 -9.43 -8.21
CA LEU A 74 -12.87 -9.90 -7.38
C LEU A 74 -13.38 -10.47 -6.05
N PHE A 75 -14.21 -9.74 -5.33
CA PHE A 75 -14.70 -10.17 -4.03
C PHE A 75 -15.76 -11.27 -4.12
N THR A 76 -16.55 -11.27 -5.18
CA THR A 76 -17.49 -12.36 -5.47
C THR A 76 -16.73 -13.66 -5.73
N ASP A 77 -15.73 -13.65 -6.59
CA ASP A 77 -14.91 -14.82 -6.90
C ASP A 77 -14.12 -15.30 -5.67
N LEU A 78 -13.54 -14.38 -4.89
CA LEU A 78 -12.86 -14.71 -3.64
C LEU A 78 -13.80 -15.39 -2.64
N SER A 79 -15.05 -14.94 -2.57
CA SER A 79 -16.05 -15.49 -1.63
C SER A 79 -16.42 -16.95 -1.91
N ALA A 80 -16.24 -17.44 -3.13
CA ALA A 80 -16.40 -18.85 -3.48
C ALA A 80 -15.37 -19.75 -2.79
N HIS A 81 -14.19 -19.21 -2.44
CA HIS A 81 -13.11 -19.89 -1.73
C HIS A 81 -13.13 -19.56 -0.24
N TRP A 82 -13.34 -18.29 0.07
CA TRP A 82 -13.42 -17.77 1.44
C TRP A 82 -14.75 -17.01 1.61
N PRO A 83 -15.81 -17.66 2.09
CA PRO A 83 -17.10 -16.98 2.34
C PRO A 83 -16.96 -15.71 3.20
N LYS A 84 -15.95 -15.72 4.06
CA LYS A 84 -15.49 -14.57 4.88
C LYS A 84 -13.98 -14.53 4.93
N PHE A 85 -13.40 -13.32 5.07
CA PHE A 85 -11.98 -13.10 5.20
C PHE A 85 -11.66 -11.91 6.13
N ASP A 86 -10.40 -11.76 6.54
CA ASP A 86 -10.02 -10.90 7.66
C ASP A 86 -9.47 -9.53 7.24
N GLY A 87 -9.34 -9.28 5.96
CA GLY A 87 -8.92 -7.98 5.46
C GLY A 87 -8.16 -8.04 4.15
N PHE A 88 -7.77 -6.85 3.69
CA PHE A 88 -6.98 -6.75 2.46
C PHE A 88 -5.93 -5.63 2.55
N VAL A 89 -4.92 -5.76 1.72
CA VAL A 89 -3.88 -4.76 1.50
C VAL A 89 -4.07 -4.13 0.11
N HIS A 90 -4.31 -2.84 0.10
CA HIS A 90 -4.34 -2.02 -1.10
C HIS A 90 -2.95 -1.42 -1.34
N ALA A 91 -2.13 -2.09 -2.15
CA ALA A 91 -0.80 -1.63 -2.52
C ALA A 91 -0.77 -1.17 -4.00
N ILE A 92 -1.79 -0.46 -4.41
CA ILE A 92 -2.02 0.01 -5.78
C ILE A 92 -1.79 1.51 -5.86
N GLY A 93 -1.21 1.95 -6.96
CA GLY A 93 -1.06 3.35 -7.28
C GLY A 93 -0.53 3.51 -8.71
N PHE A 94 -1.10 4.44 -9.43
CA PHE A 94 -0.70 4.78 -10.79
C PHE A 94 -0.99 6.25 -11.08
N ALA A 95 -0.08 6.89 -11.79
CA ALA A 95 -0.31 8.17 -12.46
C ALA A 95 0.36 8.14 -13.83
N PRO A 96 -0.21 8.80 -14.85
CA PRO A 96 0.45 8.99 -16.13
C PRO A 96 1.82 9.64 -15.95
N ARG A 97 2.78 9.27 -16.79
CA ARG A 97 4.17 9.73 -16.65
C ARG A 97 4.31 11.25 -16.67
N GLU A 98 3.55 11.92 -17.54
CA GLU A 98 3.50 13.38 -17.63
C GLU A 98 3.01 14.05 -16.33
N ALA A 99 2.14 13.38 -15.59
CA ALA A 99 1.60 13.90 -14.33
C ALA A 99 2.59 13.89 -13.17
N ILE A 100 3.72 13.19 -13.31
CA ILE A 100 4.75 13.04 -12.27
C ILE A 100 6.14 13.53 -12.73
N ALA A 101 6.33 13.89 -13.99
CA ALA A 101 7.60 14.32 -14.54
C ALA A 101 7.70 15.85 -14.59
N GLY A 102 8.89 16.40 -14.27
CA GLY A 102 9.17 17.83 -14.41
C GLY A 102 8.47 18.72 -13.39
N ASP A 103 8.15 19.94 -13.79
CA ASP A 103 7.40 20.87 -12.94
C ASP A 103 5.94 20.44 -12.80
N PHE A 104 5.35 20.77 -11.65
CA PHE A 104 3.98 20.38 -11.34
C PHE A 104 2.95 20.92 -12.34
N LEU A 105 3.11 22.21 -12.73
CA LEU A 105 2.17 22.86 -13.63
C LEU A 105 2.30 22.37 -15.08
N ASP A 106 3.49 21.98 -15.51
CA ASP A 106 3.75 21.48 -16.87
C ASP A 106 3.00 20.15 -17.12
N GLY A 107 2.97 19.26 -16.11
CA GLY A 107 2.32 17.97 -16.19
C GLY A 107 0.85 17.94 -15.76
N LEU A 108 0.30 19.08 -15.33
CA LEU A 108 -1.06 19.15 -14.82
C LEU A 108 -2.09 19.13 -15.96
N SER A 109 -2.89 18.08 -16.04
CA SER A 109 -4.06 18.00 -16.90
C SER A 109 -5.24 17.39 -16.15
N ARG A 110 -6.47 17.73 -16.58
CA ARG A 110 -7.70 17.18 -15.99
C ARG A 110 -7.72 15.66 -16.08
N GLU A 111 -7.31 15.11 -17.21
CA GLU A 111 -7.33 13.67 -17.44
C GLU A 111 -6.26 12.94 -16.60
N ALA A 112 -5.03 13.44 -16.56
CA ALA A 112 -3.98 12.86 -15.74
C ALA A 112 -4.31 12.93 -14.24
N PHE A 113 -4.93 14.05 -13.80
CA PHE A 113 -5.45 14.20 -12.43
C PHE A 113 -6.54 13.17 -12.13
N ARG A 114 -7.53 13.01 -13.04
CA ARG A 114 -8.60 12.02 -12.90
C ARG A 114 -8.05 10.61 -12.78
N ILE A 115 -7.18 10.18 -13.70
CA ILE A 115 -6.59 8.83 -13.70
C ILE A 115 -5.82 8.56 -12.40
N ALA A 116 -4.99 9.53 -11.96
CA ALA A 116 -4.22 9.36 -10.73
C ALA A 116 -5.11 9.18 -9.50
N HIS A 117 -6.20 9.96 -9.39
CA HIS A 117 -7.12 9.86 -8.27
C HIS A 117 -8.02 8.63 -8.34
N ASP A 118 -8.51 8.25 -9.52
CA ASP A 118 -9.28 7.03 -9.72
C ASP A 118 -8.51 5.81 -9.21
N ILE A 119 -7.30 5.62 -9.72
CA ILE A 119 -6.53 4.40 -9.45
C ILE A 119 -5.86 4.46 -8.07
N SER A 120 -5.38 5.63 -7.64
CA SER A 120 -4.52 5.70 -6.45
C SER A 120 -5.23 6.17 -5.17
N ALA A 121 -6.47 6.66 -5.28
CA ALA A 121 -7.24 7.14 -4.14
C ALA A 121 -8.62 6.49 -4.06
N TYR A 122 -9.46 6.61 -5.11
CA TYR A 122 -10.82 6.09 -5.12
C TYR A 122 -10.88 4.56 -4.96
N SER A 123 -9.96 3.84 -5.60
CA SER A 123 -9.99 2.37 -5.60
C SER A 123 -9.92 1.74 -4.20
N PHE A 124 -9.27 2.38 -3.22
CA PHE A 124 -9.20 1.85 -1.85
C PHE A 124 -10.59 1.82 -1.15
N PRO A 125 -11.34 2.95 -1.05
CA PRO A 125 -12.69 2.90 -0.51
C PRO A 125 -13.67 2.10 -1.39
N ALA A 126 -13.50 2.05 -2.71
CA ALA A 126 -14.31 1.22 -3.60
C ALA A 126 -14.13 -0.28 -3.28
N MET A 127 -12.88 -0.73 -3.14
CA MET A 127 -12.57 -2.09 -2.70
C MET A 127 -13.14 -2.40 -1.32
N ALA A 128 -13.03 -1.46 -0.37
CA ALA A 128 -13.59 -1.66 0.97
C ALA A 128 -15.11 -1.80 0.95
N LYS A 129 -15.80 -1.01 0.12
CA LYS A 129 -17.25 -1.11 -0.09
C LYS A 129 -17.64 -2.48 -0.65
N ALA A 130 -16.97 -2.95 -1.69
CA ALA A 130 -17.24 -4.24 -2.32
C ALA A 130 -16.88 -5.42 -1.39
N ALA A 131 -15.82 -5.29 -0.57
CA ALA A 131 -15.39 -6.29 0.40
C ALA A 131 -16.33 -6.43 1.60
N LEU A 132 -17.02 -5.35 2.00
CA LEU A 132 -17.76 -5.24 3.27
C LEU A 132 -18.70 -6.42 3.58
N PRO A 133 -19.47 -6.98 2.60
CA PRO A 133 -20.33 -8.14 2.85
C PRO A 133 -19.56 -9.40 3.25
N TYR A 134 -18.29 -9.49 2.88
CA TYR A 134 -17.45 -10.68 3.03
C TYR A 134 -16.41 -10.54 4.16
N LEU A 135 -16.29 -9.38 4.79
CA LEU A 135 -15.36 -9.17 5.89
C LEU A 135 -15.82 -9.85 7.17
N ASN A 136 -14.89 -10.47 7.90
CA ASN A 136 -15.09 -10.94 9.26
C ASN A 136 -15.20 -9.77 10.25
N ASP A 137 -15.71 -10.05 11.44
CA ASP A 137 -15.54 -9.15 12.57
C ASP A 137 -14.05 -8.99 12.90
N LYS A 138 -13.66 -7.81 13.40
CA LYS A 138 -12.27 -7.42 13.68
C LYS A 138 -11.34 -7.43 12.45
N SER A 139 -11.91 -7.43 11.23
CA SER A 139 -11.10 -7.33 10.01
C SER A 139 -10.35 -6.00 9.93
N SER A 140 -9.28 -5.98 9.15
CA SER A 140 -8.43 -4.79 8.97
C SER A 140 -8.13 -4.58 7.49
N VAL A 141 -8.36 -3.34 7.00
CA VAL A 141 -7.98 -2.93 5.65
C VAL A 141 -6.82 -1.96 5.73
N LEU A 142 -5.84 -2.13 4.84
CA LEU A 142 -4.57 -1.39 4.88
C LEU A 142 -4.24 -0.83 3.49
N THR A 143 -3.79 0.43 3.45
CA THR A 143 -3.27 1.03 2.21
C THR A 143 -1.86 1.54 2.36
N LEU A 144 -1.19 1.82 1.22
CA LEU A 144 0.17 2.36 1.18
C LEU A 144 0.17 3.80 0.69
N SER A 145 0.82 4.67 1.46
CA SER A 145 1.04 6.07 1.16
C SER A 145 2.54 6.39 1.10
N TYR A 146 2.85 7.66 0.93
CA TYR A 146 4.20 8.19 0.87
C TYR A 146 4.22 9.64 1.39
N LEU A 147 5.36 10.08 1.88
CA LEU A 147 5.57 11.44 2.42
C LEU A 147 5.07 12.56 1.48
N GLY A 148 5.04 12.29 0.16
CA GLY A 148 4.48 13.20 -0.84
C GLY A 148 3.01 13.58 -0.65
N ALA A 149 2.27 12.88 0.21
CA ALA A 149 0.91 13.27 0.62
C ALA A 149 0.88 14.54 1.50
N LEU A 150 1.96 14.80 2.25
CA LEU A 150 2.07 15.92 3.20
C LEU A 150 3.09 16.98 2.80
N ARG A 151 4.13 16.60 2.07
CA ARG A 151 5.24 17.47 1.68
C ARG A 151 5.49 17.38 0.20
N THR A 152 5.87 18.49 -0.43
CA THR A 152 6.25 18.49 -1.83
C THR A 152 7.51 17.65 -2.04
N VAL A 153 7.40 16.64 -2.90
CA VAL A 153 8.50 15.80 -3.34
C VAL A 153 8.68 15.99 -4.85
N PRO A 154 9.88 16.40 -5.32
CA PRO A 154 10.13 16.58 -6.75
C PRO A 154 9.77 15.32 -7.56
N ASN A 155 9.17 15.51 -8.73
CA ASN A 155 8.72 14.44 -9.63
C ASN A 155 7.69 13.48 -9.00
N TYR A 156 6.95 13.93 -7.98
CA TYR A 156 5.81 13.18 -7.44
C TYR A 156 4.47 13.86 -7.76
N ASN A 157 4.45 15.19 -7.81
CA ASN A 157 3.40 16.05 -8.38
C ASN A 157 1.95 15.57 -8.11
N THR A 158 1.17 15.28 -9.17
CA THR A 158 -0.23 14.83 -9.07
C THR A 158 -0.41 13.57 -8.22
N MET A 159 0.60 12.67 -8.17
CA MET A 159 0.55 11.52 -7.28
C MET A 159 0.52 11.94 -5.80
N GLY A 160 1.20 13.03 -5.43
CA GLY A 160 1.15 13.57 -4.07
C GLY A 160 -0.27 13.97 -3.67
N LEU A 161 -1.00 14.63 -4.58
CA LEU A 161 -2.40 14.99 -4.37
C LEU A 161 -3.31 13.75 -4.23
N ALA A 162 -3.10 12.75 -5.07
CA ALA A 162 -3.84 11.49 -4.97
C ALA A 162 -3.54 10.76 -3.64
N LYS A 163 -2.28 10.77 -3.16
CA LYS A 163 -1.93 10.18 -1.86
C LYS A 163 -2.48 10.98 -0.68
N ALA A 164 -2.59 12.31 -0.76
CA ALA A 164 -3.27 13.11 0.24
C ALA A 164 -4.77 12.75 0.33
N SER A 165 -5.43 12.59 -0.82
CA SER A 165 -6.80 12.11 -0.90
C SER A 165 -6.96 10.69 -0.33
N LEU A 166 -6.03 9.78 -0.63
CA LEU A 166 -5.99 8.41 -0.09
C LEU A 166 -5.87 8.42 1.43
N GLU A 167 -4.96 9.23 2.01
CA GLU A 167 -4.83 9.34 3.48
C GLU A 167 -6.08 9.92 4.14
N ALA A 168 -6.75 10.87 3.47
CA ALA A 168 -8.06 11.33 3.94
C ALA A 168 -9.09 10.19 3.94
N SER A 169 -9.13 9.37 2.88
CA SER A 169 -10.09 8.27 2.78
C SER A 169 -9.89 7.20 3.86
N VAL A 170 -8.67 7.00 4.38
CA VAL A 170 -8.41 6.11 5.53
C VAL A 170 -9.24 6.52 6.74
N ARG A 171 -9.32 7.82 7.04
CA ARG A 171 -10.09 8.34 8.19
C ARG A 171 -11.59 8.13 8.02
N TYR A 172 -12.13 8.45 6.82
CA TYR A 172 -13.56 8.25 6.52
C TYR A 172 -13.93 6.76 6.50
N LEU A 173 -13.05 5.89 5.97
CA LEU A 173 -13.26 4.45 6.01
C LEU A 173 -13.24 3.90 7.44
N ALA A 174 -12.32 4.35 8.28
CA ALA A 174 -12.25 3.91 9.67
C ALA A 174 -13.54 4.22 10.42
N GLU A 175 -14.10 5.42 10.23
CA GLU A 175 -15.39 5.81 10.79
C GLU A 175 -16.54 4.94 10.24
N SER A 176 -16.60 4.78 8.91
CA SER A 176 -17.63 3.99 8.26
C SER A 176 -17.60 2.50 8.65
N LEU A 177 -16.41 1.92 8.75
CA LEU A 177 -16.23 0.54 9.20
C LEU A 177 -16.51 0.38 10.70
N GLY A 178 -16.09 1.38 11.51
CA GLY A 178 -16.33 1.42 12.94
C GLY A 178 -17.82 1.47 13.29
N SER A 179 -18.62 2.23 12.50
CA SER A 179 -20.07 2.33 12.68
C SER A 179 -20.84 1.01 12.51
N GLN A 180 -20.20 -0.02 11.92
CA GLN A 180 -20.76 -1.35 11.82
C GLN A 180 -20.77 -2.12 13.17
N ASN A 181 -20.11 -1.58 14.22
CA ASN A 181 -19.98 -2.22 15.54
C ASN A 181 -19.38 -3.64 15.50
N ARG A 182 -18.53 -3.92 14.50
CA ARG A 182 -17.88 -5.21 14.28
C ARG A 182 -16.39 -5.20 14.60
N GLY A 183 -15.86 -4.09 15.11
CA GLY A 183 -14.43 -3.92 15.43
C GLY A 183 -13.52 -3.88 14.20
N MET A 184 -14.07 -3.55 13.02
CA MET A 184 -13.32 -3.41 11.79
C MET A 184 -12.47 -2.13 11.79
N ARG A 185 -11.31 -2.15 11.13
CA ARG A 185 -10.33 -1.06 11.16
C ARG A 185 -9.83 -0.72 9.76
N ALA A 186 -9.47 0.54 9.53
CA ALA A 186 -8.77 1.00 8.34
C ALA A 186 -7.56 1.82 8.74
N ASN A 187 -6.40 1.50 8.16
CA ASN A 187 -5.14 2.18 8.40
C ASN A 187 -4.33 2.35 7.10
N GLY A 188 -3.33 3.21 7.15
CA GLY A 188 -2.36 3.39 6.07
C GLY A 188 -0.92 3.27 6.61
N ILE A 189 0.00 2.94 5.72
CA ILE A 189 1.44 3.04 5.97
C ILE A 189 2.03 4.05 4.98
N SER A 190 2.66 5.09 5.51
CA SER A 190 3.53 6.00 4.74
C SER A 190 4.94 5.42 4.76
N ALA A 191 5.30 4.71 3.68
CA ALA A 191 6.59 4.05 3.56
C ALA A 191 7.67 5.05 3.08
N GLY A 192 8.90 4.90 3.57
CA GLY A 192 10.06 5.57 2.98
C GLY A 192 10.34 5.08 1.55
N PRO A 193 11.25 5.75 0.82
CA PRO A 193 11.56 5.36 -0.55
C PRO A 193 12.22 3.98 -0.60
N ILE A 194 11.65 3.09 -1.40
CA ILE A 194 12.15 1.72 -1.63
C ILE A 194 12.31 1.51 -3.14
N LYS A 195 13.41 0.90 -3.55
CA LYS A 195 13.70 0.62 -4.97
C LYS A 195 12.81 -0.49 -5.51
N THR A 196 11.58 -0.14 -5.87
CA THR A 196 10.59 -1.02 -6.50
C THR A 196 10.54 -0.82 -8.01
N LEU A 197 9.83 -1.69 -8.76
CA LEU A 197 9.57 -1.47 -10.19
C LEU A 197 8.77 -0.16 -10.42
N ALA A 198 7.78 0.13 -9.60
CA ALA A 198 7.01 1.37 -9.69
C ALA A 198 7.89 2.61 -9.49
N ALA A 199 8.79 2.59 -8.51
CA ALA A 199 9.70 3.69 -8.22
C ALA A 199 10.79 3.89 -9.31
N SER A 200 11.10 2.85 -10.09
CA SER A 200 12.11 2.94 -11.16
C SER A 200 11.74 3.91 -12.28
N GLY A 201 10.46 4.23 -12.44
CA GLY A 201 9.96 5.23 -13.38
C GLY A 201 10.15 6.69 -12.93
N ILE A 202 10.50 6.94 -11.68
CA ILE A 202 10.66 8.29 -11.11
C ILE A 202 12.07 8.80 -11.43
N LYS A 203 12.16 9.91 -12.19
CA LYS A 203 13.45 10.54 -12.52
C LYS A 203 14.17 11.01 -11.24
N GLY A 204 15.44 10.65 -11.10
CA GLY A 204 16.25 11.07 -9.95
C GLY A 204 16.00 10.26 -8.66
N PHE A 205 15.26 9.13 -8.73
CA PHE A 205 14.95 8.32 -7.55
C PHE A 205 16.18 7.84 -6.77
N GLY A 206 17.30 7.55 -7.46
CA GLY A 206 18.58 7.21 -6.80
C GLY A 206 19.07 8.32 -5.86
N LYS A 207 18.94 9.60 -6.25
CA LYS A 207 19.28 10.73 -5.39
C LYS A 207 18.37 10.83 -4.16
N ILE A 208 17.08 10.53 -4.33
CA ILE A 208 16.14 10.49 -3.19
C ILE A 208 16.58 9.41 -2.19
N LEU A 209 16.97 8.22 -2.66
CA LEU A 209 17.47 7.14 -1.79
C LEU A 209 18.72 7.57 -1.02
N SER A 210 19.70 8.21 -1.67
CA SER A 210 20.92 8.69 -0.98
C SER A 210 20.60 9.74 0.09
N VAL A 211 19.80 10.75 -0.27
CA VAL A 211 19.40 11.82 0.67
C VAL A 211 18.66 11.24 1.89
N VAL A 212 17.75 10.29 1.67
CA VAL A 212 17.02 9.67 2.78
C VAL A 212 17.93 8.81 3.64
N ALA A 213 18.82 8.01 3.06
CA ALA A 213 19.79 7.21 3.83
C ALA A 213 20.71 8.07 4.69
N GLU A 214 21.17 9.22 4.16
CA GLU A 214 22.05 10.15 4.87
C GLU A 214 21.36 10.92 6.00
N ASN A 215 20.08 11.28 5.81
CA ASN A 215 19.37 12.18 6.71
C ASN A 215 18.38 11.47 7.65
N SER A 216 17.96 10.23 7.36
CA SER A 216 17.06 9.51 8.28
C SER A 216 17.77 9.19 9.60
N PRO A 217 17.08 9.26 10.74
CA PRO A 217 17.64 8.88 12.05
C PRO A 217 18.30 7.52 12.10
N ILE A 218 17.74 6.52 11.40
CA ILE A 218 18.32 5.17 11.35
C ILE A 218 19.47 5.01 10.35
N ARG A 219 19.85 6.09 9.61
CA ARG A 219 20.98 6.15 8.67
C ARG A 219 20.95 5.06 7.58
N ARG A 220 19.78 4.63 7.17
CA ARG A 220 19.57 3.74 6.03
C ARG A 220 18.19 3.95 5.42
N ASN A 221 17.99 3.49 4.20
CA ASN A 221 16.65 3.34 3.65
C ASN A 221 15.95 2.16 4.33
N VAL A 222 14.64 2.25 4.42
CA VAL A 222 13.78 1.13 4.84
C VAL A 222 13.67 0.10 3.72
N THR A 223 13.36 -1.12 4.09
CA THR A 223 13.20 -2.27 3.20
C THR A 223 11.73 -2.69 3.09
N ILE A 224 11.42 -3.56 2.12
CA ILE A 224 10.09 -4.18 2.03
C ILE A 224 9.77 -5.02 3.28
N ASP A 225 10.78 -5.58 3.95
CA ASP A 225 10.60 -6.35 5.19
C ASP A 225 10.26 -5.42 6.38
N ASP A 226 10.88 -4.23 6.47
CA ASP A 226 10.52 -3.23 7.51
C ASP A 226 9.04 -2.85 7.40
N VAL A 227 8.57 -2.56 6.17
CA VAL A 227 7.16 -2.24 5.91
C VAL A 227 6.26 -3.45 6.13
N GLY A 228 6.68 -4.63 5.69
CA GLY A 228 5.94 -5.88 5.84
C GLY A 228 5.65 -6.22 7.31
N ASN A 229 6.63 -6.05 8.19
CA ASN A 229 6.48 -6.33 9.62
C ASN A 229 5.45 -5.39 10.28
N VAL A 230 5.47 -4.10 9.95
CA VAL A 230 4.48 -3.14 10.45
C VAL A 230 3.09 -3.43 9.87
N ALA A 231 3.00 -3.80 8.59
CA ALA A 231 1.75 -4.19 7.97
C ALA A 231 1.15 -5.43 8.64
N ALA A 232 1.95 -6.46 8.92
CA ALA A 232 1.50 -7.66 9.62
C ALA A 232 0.94 -7.33 11.02
N PHE A 233 1.60 -6.42 11.77
CA PHE A 233 1.09 -5.91 13.04
C PHE A 233 -0.26 -5.20 12.87
N LEU A 234 -0.39 -4.25 11.93
CA LEU A 234 -1.61 -3.48 11.71
C LEU A 234 -2.80 -4.35 11.24
N LEU A 235 -2.52 -5.46 10.54
CA LEU A 235 -3.53 -6.42 10.07
C LEU A 235 -3.94 -7.41 11.18
N SER A 236 -3.21 -7.48 12.28
CA SER A 236 -3.45 -8.41 13.38
C SER A 236 -4.35 -7.84 14.46
N ASP A 237 -4.81 -8.72 15.37
CA ASP A 237 -5.55 -8.32 16.58
C ASP A 237 -4.67 -7.59 17.61
N LEU A 238 -3.32 -7.64 17.48
CA LEU A 238 -2.40 -6.85 18.31
C LEU A 238 -2.60 -5.34 18.11
N ALA A 239 -3.08 -4.93 16.93
CA ALA A 239 -3.38 -3.55 16.59
C ALA A 239 -4.87 -3.19 16.81
N ALA A 240 -5.61 -3.89 17.68
CA ALA A 240 -7.06 -3.69 17.86
C ALA A 240 -7.42 -2.25 18.25
N GLY A 241 -6.53 -1.52 18.91
CA GLY A 241 -6.71 -0.11 19.28
C GLY A 241 -6.22 0.89 18.22
N VAL A 242 -5.76 0.45 17.03
CA VAL A 242 -5.18 1.30 15.99
C VAL A 242 -6.12 1.34 14.79
N SER A 243 -6.76 2.48 14.55
CA SER A 243 -7.63 2.73 13.40
C SER A 243 -7.55 4.20 12.99
N ALA A 244 -7.80 4.52 11.72
CA ALA A 244 -7.68 5.85 11.13
C ALA A 244 -6.24 6.41 11.12
N GLU A 245 -5.23 5.58 11.31
CA GLU A 245 -3.83 5.98 11.47
C GLU A 245 -3.06 5.85 10.15
N ILE A 246 -2.12 6.79 9.94
CA ILE A 246 -1.09 6.70 8.91
C ILE A 246 0.25 6.48 9.61
N THR A 247 0.67 5.24 9.68
CA THR A 247 1.92 4.85 10.34
C THR A 247 3.12 5.08 9.44
N TYR A 248 4.10 5.88 9.90
CA TYR A 248 5.32 6.13 9.14
C TYR A 248 6.31 4.98 9.32
N VAL A 249 6.73 4.39 8.20
CA VAL A 249 7.82 3.40 8.12
C VAL A 249 8.86 3.96 7.14
N ASP A 250 9.61 4.95 7.59
CA ASP A 250 10.53 5.76 6.78
C ASP A 250 11.88 6.02 7.45
N GLY A 251 12.17 5.30 8.53
CA GLY A 251 13.39 5.48 9.31
C GLY A 251 13.44 6.80 10.10
N GLY A 252 12.29 7.44 10.29
CA GLY A 252 12.16 8.74 10.96
C GLY A 252 12.45 9.93 10.05
N PHE A 253 12.67 9.73 8.75
CA PHE A 253 13.01 10.80 7.80
C PHE A 253 11.97 11.93 7.79
N SER A 254 10.67 11.61 7.87
CA SER A 254 9.59 12.61 7.88
C SER A 254 9.63 13.56 9.08
N GLN A 255 10.31 13.17 10.17
CA GLN A 255 10.31 13.88 11.44
C GLN A 255 11.55 14.77 11.62
N VAL A 256 12.52 14.71 10.72
CA VAL A 256 13.76 15.50 10.82
C VAL A 256 13.78 16.63 9.79
N VAL A 257 14.44 17.72 10.15
CA VAL A 257 14.76 18.81 9.23
C VAL A 257 16.12 18.48 8.61
N GLY A 258 16.10 18.03 7.34
CA GLY A 258 17.34 17.73 6.61
C GLY A 258 18.18 18.97 6.32
N GLY A 259 19.51 18.79 6.24
CA GLY A 259 20.46 19.81 5.77
C GLY A 259 20.90 20.86 6.81
N ILE A 260 20.51 20.73 8.08
CA ILE A 260 20.96 21.65 9.15
C ILE A 260 22.23 21.13 9.85
N ALA A 261 22.47 19.83 9.87
CA ALA A 261 23.68 19.26 10.44
C ALA A 261 24.82 19.30 9.41
N GLU A 262 25.99 19.85 9.78
CA GLU A 262 27.21 19.61 9.04
C GLU A 262 27.48 18.09 8.99
N PRO A 263 27.94 17.57 7.83
CA PRO A 263 28.35 16.17 7.79
C PRO A 263 29.38 15.92 8.88
N ALA A 264 29.18 14.86 9.68
CA ALA A 264 30.16 14.46 10.67
C ALA A 264 31.54 14.33 9.95
N VAL A 265 32.50 15.14 10.35
CA VAL A 265 33.87 15.05 9.84
C VAL A 265 34.36 13.65 10.23
N ALA A 266 34.59 12.81 9.22
CA ALA A 266 35.20 11.51 9.43
C ALA A 266 36.60 11.77 9.99
N GLY A 267 36.80 11.47 11.27
CA GLY A 267 38.08 11.45 11.94
C GLY A 267 38.86 10.18 11.60
#